data_c36493ed66455e1faf6c47e930ae2e56
#
_entry.id   c36493ed66455e1faf6c47e930ae2e56
#
_cell.length_a   1.000
_cell.length_b   1.000
_cell.length_c   1.000
_cell.angle_alpha   90.00
_cell.angle_beta   90.00
_cell.angle_gamma   90.00
#
_symmetry.space_group_name_H-M   'P 1'
#
loop_
_entity.id
_entity.type
_entity.pdbx_description
1 polymer ?
#
loop_
_entity_poly.entity_id
_entity_poly.type
_entity_poly.pdbx_seq_one_letter_code
_entity_poly.pdbx_strand_id
1 'polypeptide(L)'
;MYERGGVKAGIIKLPLPFKKSYLYLPHGPAVDFNQMAGGIDNEIRNFLQYLKNFAKKEKAIFIKTEPLNDSVAQFLAKNKFKKSKKEIQPHKTIILDLLKSEEEILAAMHHKTRYNIKVAEKYNVLVQPSFDLDIFWKLMKKTAKRDKFSSHSKEYYEKLLNFFSDSSEIKTRLFLAYHQDQPVAGLILLLYGETGYYLHGASDYDHRSLMAPYLLHWSVINFLKKENFNNYDLWGIDACRWPGVSRFKLGWGGRTREYPGTFDLTTSWWWHQAYKISKKLF
;
A
#
# COMPACT_ATOMS: atom_id res chain seq x y z
N MET A 1 0.88 -19.36 0.25
CA MET A 1 -0.48 -18.81 0.53
C MET A 1 -1.25 -19.81 1.37
N TYR A 2 -2.08 -19.37 2.31
CA TYR A 2 -3.07 -20.18 3.03
C TYR A 2 -4.47 -19.74 2.60
N GLU A 3 -5.34 -20.70 2.26
CA GLU A 3 -6.74 -20.45 1.93
C GLU A 3 -7.56 -21.67 2.37
N ARG A 4 -8.43 -21.47 3.36
CA ARG A 4 -9.34 -22.52 3.86
C ARG A 4 -10.41 -21.89 4.76
N GLY A 5 -11.65 -22.39 4.65
CA GLY A 5 -12.77 -22.02 5.55
C GLY A 5 -13.02 -20.52 5.66
N GLY A 6 -12.94 -19.78 4.55
CA GLY A 6 -13.09 -18.33 4.54
C GLY A 6 -11.89 -17.54 5.09
N VAL A 7 -10.78 -18.20 5.46
CA VAL A 7 -9.54 -17.52 5.90
C VAL A 7 -8.52 -17.55 4.77
N LYS A 8 -8.03 -16.37 4.38
CA LYS A 8 -6.96 -16.20 3.38
C LYS A 8 -5.78 -15.46 3.98
N ALA A 9 -4.55 -15.91 3.71
CA ALA A 9 -3.35 -15.22 4.15
C ALA A 9 -2.17 -15.44 3.20
N GLY A 10 -1.57 -14.36 2.76
CA GLY A 10 -0.22 -14.36 2.21
C GLY A 10 0.78 -14.50 3.36
N ILE A 11 1.66 -15.49 3.30
CA ILE A 11 2.68 -15.71 4.33
C ILE A 11 4.05 -15.56 3.68
N ILE A 12 4.77 -14.52 4.09
CA ILE A 12 6.12 -14.22 3.60
C ILE A 12 7.12 -14.66 4.67
N LYS A 13 8.06 -15.52 4.28
CA LYS A 13 9.20 -15.87 5.12
C LYS A 13 10.32 -14.87 4.88
N LEU A 14 10.70 -14.16 5.92
CA LEU A 14 11.79 -13.20 5.88
C LEU A 14 13.01 -13.75 6.62
N PRO A 15 14.17 -13.90 5.95
CA PRO A 15 15.35 -14.49 6.54
C PRO A 15 15.98 -13.57 7.59
N LEU A 16 16.60 -14.17 8.58
CA LEU A 16 17.39 -13.54 9.62
C LEU A 16 18.75 -14.23 9.76
N PRO A 17 19.75 -13.62 10.39
CA PRO A 17 21.01 -14.27 10.73
C PRO A 17 20.81 -15.59 11.47
N PHE A 18 21.85 -16.43 11.49
CA PHE A 18 21.86 -17.72 12.18
C PHE A 18 20.79 -18.71 11.67
N LYS A 19 20.48 -18.70 10.39
CA LYS A 19 19.46 -19.56 9.76
C LYS A 19 18.08 -19.46 10.44
N LYS A 20 17.79 -18.32 11.08
CA LYS A 20 16.48 -17.97 11.60
C LYS A 20 15.65 -17.23 10.56
N SER A 21 14.37 -17.08 10.86
CA SER A 21 13.46 -16.30 10.04
C SER A 21 12.38 -15.64 10.91
N TYR A 22 11.53 -14.83 10.30
CA TYR A 22 10.21 -14.54 10.84
C TYR A 22 9.17 -14.64 9.74
N LEU A 23 7.94 -14.91 10.12
CA LEU A 23 6.82 -14.92 9.18
C LEU A 23 6.12 -13.58 9.22
N TYR A 24 5.80 -13.06 8.04
CA TYR A 24 5.09 -11.81 7.88
C TYR A 24 3.82 -12.00 7.06
N LEU A 25 2.71 -11.50 7.58
CA LEU A 25 1.39 -11.56 6.97
C LEU A 25 0.91 -10.12 6.70
N PRO A 26 1.25 -9.54 5.53
CA PRO A 26 0.76 -8.21 5.16
C PRO A 26 -0.76 -8.22 5.00
N HIS A 27 -1.46 -7.27 5.63
CA HIS A 27 -2.92 -7.16 5.60
C HIS A 27 -3.67 -8.47 5.88
N GLY A 28 -3.07 -9.35 6.66
CA GLY A 28 -3.59 -10.69 6.92
C GLY A 28 -3.73 -11.03 8.41
N PRO A 29 -4.47 -12.12 8.71
CA PRO A 29 -5.33 -12.84 7.78
C PRO A 29 -6.53 -12.01 7.32
N ALA A 30 -6.94 -12.18 6.06
CA ALA A 30 -8.24 -11.74 5.58
C ALA A 30 -9.28 -12.82 5.89
N VAL A 31 -10.46 -12.41 6.31
CA VAL A 31 -11.52 -13.29 6.79
C VAL A 31 -12.81 -12.95 6.06
N ASP A 32 -13.35 -13.93 5.33
CA ASP A 32 -14.67 -13.83 4.74
C ASP A 32 -15.71 -14.43 5.71
N PHE A 33 -16.41 -13.55 6.39
CA PHE A 33 -17.39 -13.92 7.41
C PHE A 33 -18.60 -14.70 6.84
N ASN A 34 -18.88 -14.59 5.55
CA ASN A 34 -20.00 -15.28 4.90
C ASN A 34 -19.69 -16.75 4.58
N GLN A 35 -18.43 -17.13 4.51
CA GLN A 35 -17.98 -18.49 4.17
C GLN A 35 -17.69 -19.35 5.39
N MET A 36 -17.96 -18.87 6.61
CA MET A 36 -17.58 -19.57 7.85
C MET A 36 -18.68 -20.49 8.37
N ALA A 37 -18.89 -21.63 7.74
CA ALA A 37 -19.87 -22.63 8.17
C ALA A 37 -19.62 -23.23 9.57
N GLY A 38 -18.39 -23.21 10.08
CA GLY A 38 -17.98 -23.71 11.39
C GLY A 38 -17.85 -22.66 12.50
N GLY A 39 -18.25 -21.42 12.23
CA GLY A 39 -18.04 -20.29 13.12
C GLY A 39 -16.61 -19.70 13.02
N ILE A 40 -16.53 -18.38 13.15
CA ILE A 40 -15.29 -17.58 13.03
C ILE A 40 -14.16 -18.16 13.91
N ASP A 41 -14.47 -18.53 15.12
CA ASP A 41 -13.47 -18.96 16.11
C ASP A 41 -12.78 -20.26 15.72
N ASN A 42 -13.46 -21.20 15.12
CA ASN A 42 -12.89 -22.49 14.74
C ASN A 42 -11.96 -22.35 13.52
N GLU A 43 -12.37 -21.64 12.49
CA GLU A 43 -11.56 -21.50 11.29
C GLU A 43 -10.29 -20.67 11.54
N ILE A 44 -10.41 -19.60 12.33
CA ILE A 44 -9.23 -18.84 12.71
C ILE A 44 -8.31 -19.64 13.66
N ARG A 45 -8.86 -20.47 14.57
CA ARG A 45 -8.03 -21.38 15.40
C ARG A 45 -7.28 -22.39 14.54
N ASN A 46 -7.91 -22.99 13.56
CA ASN A 46 -7.28 -23.90 12.60
C ASN A 46 -6.14 -23.21 11.85
N PHE A 47 -6.39 -21.99 11.39
CA PHE A 47 -5.36 -21.16 10.77
C PHE A 47 -4.20 -20.86 11.72
N LEU A 48 -4.46 -20.48 12.97
CA LEU A 48 -3.42 -20.20 13.94
C LEU A 48 -2.58 -21.45 14.29
N GLN A 49 -3.22 -22.62 14.36
CA GLN A 49 -2.50 -23.88 14.58
C GLN A 49 -1.59 -24.21 13.39
N TYR A 50 -2.11 -24.07 12.16
CA TYR A 50 -1.29 -24.19 10.94
C TYR A 50 -0.11 -23.22 10.97
N LEU A 51 -0.34 -21.96 11.29
CA LEU A 51 0.66 -20.90 11.31
C LEU A 51 1.77 -21.17 12.34
N LYS A 52 1.42 -21.67 13.52
CA LYS A 52 2.38 -22.07 14.56
C LYS A 52 3.24 -23.26 14.11
N ASN A 53 2.63 -24.27 13.50
CA ASN A 53 3.34 -25.43 12.95
C ASN A 53 4.29 -25.01 11.81
N PHE A 54 3.81 -24.14 10.94
CA PHE A 54 4.63 -23.62 9.84
C PHE A 54 5.78 -22.76 10.37
N ALA A 55 5.56 -21.92 11.36
CA ALA A 55 6.61 -21.14 12.02
C ALA A 55 7.70 -22.03 12.64
N LYS A 56 7.32 -23.14 13.28
CA LYS A 56 8.27 -24.11 13.84
C LYS A 56 9.11 -24.75 12.72
N LYS A 57 8.47 -25.22 11.64
CA LYS A 57 9.15 -25.80 10.45
C LYS A 57 10.16 -24.84 9.85
N GLU A 58 9.78 -23.57 9.70
CA GLU A 58 10.58 -22.53 9.06
C GLU A 58 11.57 -21.83 10.03
N LYS A 59 11.70 -22.33 11.28
CA LYS A 59 12.58 -21.77 12.32
C LYS A 59 12.30 -20.27 12.57
N ALA A 60 11.04 -19.86 12.42
CA ALA A 60 10.63 -18.49 12.65
C ALA A 60 10.64 -18.16 14.14
N ILE A 61 11.25 -17.04 14.49
CA ILE A 61 11.40 -16.59 15.90
C ILE A 61 10.21 -15.76 16.39
N PHE A 62 9.43 -15.23 15.46
CA PHE A 62 8.12 -14.60 15.70
C PHE A 62 7.30 -14.59 14.42
N ILE A 63 6.01 -14.33 14.56
CA ILE A 63 5.05 -14.12 13.49
C ILE A 63 4.56 -12.68 13.61
N LYS A 64 4.65 -11.92 12.53
CA LYS A 64 4.13 -10.56 12.42
C LYS A 64 2.90 -10.55 11.51
N THR A 65 1.82 -9.90 11.95
CA THR A 65 0.58 -9.82 11.20
C THR A 65 -0.03 -8.42 11.29
N GLU A 66 -0.72 -8.01 10.25
CA GLU A 66 -1.38 -6.70 10.13
C GLU A 66 -2.82 -6.89 9.66
N PRO A 67 -3.75 -7.23 10.56
CA PRO A 67 -5.14 -7.50 10.22
C PRO A 67 -5.85 -6.27 9.67
N LEU A 68 -6.82 -6.49 8.76
CA LEU A 68 -7.58 -5.42 8.12
C LEU A 68 -8.75 -4.90 8.96
N ASN A 69 -9.19 -5.64 10.01
CA ASN A 69 -10.33 -5.27 10.83
C ASN A 69 -10.12 -5.61 12.31
N ASP A 70 -10.88 -4.92 13.16
CA ASP A 70 -10.77 -5.03 14.62
C ASP A 70 -11.20 -6.39 15.17
N SER A 71 -12.15 -7.07 14.54
CA SER A 71 -12.59 -8.40 15.00
C SER A 71 -11.45 -9.42 14.93
N VAL A 72 -10.71 -9.43 13.82
CA VAL A 72 -9.53 -10.28 13.68
C VAL A 72 -8.43 -9.85 14.65
N ALA A 73 -8.20 -8.55 14.83
CA ALA A 73 -7.21 -8.04 15.78
C ALA A 73 -7.50 -8.46 17.22
N GLN A 74 -8.76 -8.36 17.65
CA GLN A 74 -9.19 -8.80 18.98
C GLN A 74 -9.00 -10.31 19.16
N PHE A 75 -9.34 -11.11 18.13
CA PHE A 75 -9.11 -12.54 18.17
C PHE A 75 -7.62 -12.89 18.27
N LEU A 76 -6.76 -12.23 17.52
CA LEU A 76 -5.31 -12.38 17.59
C LEU A 76 -4.80 -12.04 19.00
N ALA A 77 -5.26 -10.93 19.59
CA ALA A 77 -4.89 -10.54 20.95
C ALA A 77 -5.28 -11.60 21.99
N LYS A 78 -6.48 -12.17 21.91
CA LYS A 78 -6.93 -13.31 22.76
C LYS A 78 -6.03 -14.55 22.57
N ASN A 79 -5.37 -14.70 21.43
CA ASN A 79 -4.48 -15.82 21.10
C ASN A 79 -2.99 -15.50 21.26
N LYS A 80 -2.64 -14.63 22.23
CA LYS A 80 -1.27 -14.28 22.64
C LYS A 80 -0.48 -13.44 21.65
N PHE A 81 -1.09 -12.91 20.59
CA PHE A 81 -0.45 -11.88 19.81
C PHE A 81 -0.43 -10.56 20.59
N LYS A 82 0.70 -9.87 20.55
CA LYS A 82 0.88 -8.59 21.25
C LYS A 82 1.03 -7.47 20.22
N LYS A 83 0.38 -6.32 20.47
CA LYS A 83 0.49 -5.15 19.60
C LYS A 83 1.96 -4.73 19.48
N SER A 84 2.42 -4.53 18.27
CA SER A 84 3.78 -4.12 17.95
C SER A 84 3.85 -2.60 17.77
N LYS A 85 4.97 -2.00 18.20
CA LYS A 85 5.23 -0.57 17.96
C LYS A 85 5.77 -0.29 16.56
N LYS A 86 6.24 -1.33 15.83
CA LYS A 86 6.81 -1.20 14.50
C LYS A 86 5.83 -1.76 13.49
N GLU A 87 5.28 -0.88 12.69
CA GLU A 87 4.39 -1.18 11.58
C GLU A 87 5.21 -1.28 10.29
N ILE A 88 4.83 -2.21 9.41
CA ILE A 88 5.41 -2.36 8.07
C ILE A 88 4.48 -1.69 7.06
N GLN A 89 3.19 -2.01 7.11
CA GLN A 89 2.19 -1.34 6.28
C GLN A 89 1.72 -0.04 6.96
N PRO A 90 1.29 0.94 6.18
CA PRO A 90 0.72 2.17 6.70
C PRO A 90 -0.50 1.90 7.62
N HIS A 91 -0.52 2.55 8.77
CA HIS A 91 -1.62 2.43 9.72
C HIS A 91 -2.92 3.08 9.23
N LYS A 92 -2.82 4.09 8.37
CA LYS A 92 -3.95 4.84 7.83
C LYS A 92 -3.80 5.03 6.33
N THR A 93 -4.93 5.03 5.64
CA THR A 93 -4.99 5.38 4.22
C THR A 93 -6.15 6.32 3.93
N ILE A 94 -6.19 6.89 2.72
CA ILE A 94 -7.29 7.68 2.19
C ILE A 94 -7.90 6.93 1.01
N ILE A 95 -9.22 6.73 1.05
CA ILE A 95 -9.97 6.06 0.00
C ILE A 95 -10.97 7.03 -0.60
N LEU A 96 -10.88 7.27 -1.89
CA LEU A 96 -11.86 8.03 -2.68
C LEU A 96 -12.96 7.07 -3.15
N ASP A 97 -14.20 7.50 -3.00
CA ASP A 97 -15.37 6.83 -3.51
C ASP A 97 -15.61 7.30 -4.96
N LEU A 98 -15.39 6.40 -5.92
CA LEU A 98 -15.51 6.68 -7.35
C LEU A 98 -16.91 6.42 -7.91
N LEU A 99 -17.84 5.90 -7.11
CA LEU A 99 -19.27 5.81 -7.48
C LEU A 99 -19.93 7.18 -7.54
N LYS A 100 -19.35 8.17 -6.87
CA LYS A 100 -19.76 9.58 -6.91
C LYS A 100 -19.53 10.19 -8.29
N SER A 101 -20.32 11.21 -8.65
CA SER A 101 -20.08 11.99 -9.87
C SER A 101 -18.73 12.73 -9.82
N GLU A 102 -18.23 13.19 -10.94
CA GLU A 102 -17.00 14.00 -10.99
C GLU A 102 -17.16 15.29 -10.20
N GLU A 103 -18.34 15.93 -10.30
CA GLU A 103 -18.69 17.16 -9.57
C GLU A 103 -18.67 16.91 -8.05
N GLU A 104 -19.23 15.80 -7.59
CA GLU A 104 -19.22 15.44 -6.17
C GLU A 104 -17.81 15.17 -5.65
N ILE A 105 -16.98 14.47 -6.45
CA ILE A 105 -15.56 14.20 -6.11
C ILE A 105 -14.81 15.54 -6.05
N LEU A 106 -14.98 16.42 -7.04
CA LEU A 106 -14.36 17.75 -7.04
C LEU A 106 -14.85 18.61 -5.86
N ALA A 107 -16.15 18.59 -5.54
CA ALA A 107 -16.70 19.32 -4.42
C ALA A 107 -16.12 18.88 -3.07
N ALA A 108 -15.86 17.58 -2.90
CA ALA A 108 -15.26 17.01 -1.69
C ALA A 108 -13.75 17.36 -1.53
N MET A 109 -13.06 17.74 -2.59
CA MET A 109 -11.65 18.12 -2.54
C MET A 109 -11.43 19.44 -1.80
N HIS A 110 -10.29 19.57 -1.16
CA HIS A 110 -9.81 20.87 -0.66
C HIS A 110 -9.67 21.86 -1.84
N HIS A 111 -10.03 23.13 -1.62
CA HIS A 111 -10.04 24.16 -2.69
C HIS A 111 -8.68 24.28 -3.42
N LYS A 112 -7.55 24.13 -2.69
CA LYS A 112 -6.21 24.16 -3.30
C LYS A 112 -5.95 22.97 -4.25
N THR A 113 -6.54 21.80 -3.98
CA THR A 113 -6.42 20.63 -4.87
C THR A 113 -7.11 20.91 -6.19
N ARG A 114 -8.36 21.41 -6.16
CA ARG A 114 -9.10 21.83 -7.38
C ARG A 114 -8.36 22.91 -8.15
N TYR A 115 -7.85 23.91 -7.43
CA TYR A 115 -7.07 24.99 -8.03
C TYR A 115 -5.82 24.45 -8.74
N ASN A 116 -5.08 23.55 -8.11
CA ASN A 116 -3.84 22.99 -8.66
C ASN A 116 -4.09 22.08 -9.87
N ILE A 117 -5.21 21.38 -9.96
CA ILE A 117 -5.63 20.67 -11.19
C ILE A 117 -5.76 21.68 -12.34
N LYS A 118 -6.51 22.78 -12.14
CA LYS A 118 -6.69 23.84 -13.15
C LYS A 118 -5.38 24.53 -13.54
N VAL A 119 -4.45 24.68 -12.59
CA VAL A 119 -3.10 25.21 -12.89
C VAL A 119 -2.37 24.29 -13.83
N ALA A 120 -2.37 22.98 -13.59
CA ALA A 120 -1.69 22.03 -14.47
C ALA A 120 -2.33 21.98 -15.87
N GLU A 121 -3.66 22.06 -15.97
CA GLU A 121 -4.38 22.19 -17.24
C GLU A 121 -3.97 23.46 -18.00
N LYS A 122 -3.92 24.59 -17.31
CA LYS A 122 -3.50 25.88 -17.89
C LYS A 122 -2.07 25.83 -18.44
N TYR A 123 -1.19 25.07 -17.82
CA TYR A 123 0.17 24.86 -18.32
C TYR A 123 0.27 23.77 -19.39
N ASN A 124 -0.86 23.25 -19.90
CA ASN A 124 -0.91 22.19 -20.90
C ASN A 124 -0.10 20.94 -20.48
N VAL A 125 -0.18 20.56 -19.21
CA VAL A 125 0.36 19.28 -18.75
C VAL A 125 -0.50 18.17 -19.37
N LEU A 126 0.17 17.21 -20.04
CA LEU A 126 -0.48 16.05 -20.65
C LEU A 126 -0.22 14.81 -19.81
N VAL A 127 -1.26 14.02 -19.57
CA VAL A 127 -1.15 12.76 -18.81
C VAL A 127 -1.53 11.59 -19.72
N GLN A 128 -0.69 10.57 -19.75
CA GLN A 128 -0.94 9.38 -20.57
C GLN A 128 -0.44 8.10 -19.90
N PRO A 129 -1.06 6.94 -20.19
CA PRO A 129 -0.47 5.65 -19.87
C PRO A 129 0.88 5.49 -20.57
N SER A 130 1.80 4.77 -19.93
CA SER A 130 3.14 4.55 -20.46
C SER A 130 3.66 3.16 -20.08
N PHE A 131 4.64 2.69 -20.84
CA PHE A 131 5.44 1.50 -20.51
C PHE A 131 6.91 1.89 -20.24
N ASP A 132 7.25 3.18 -20.34
CA ASP A 132 8.62 3.65 -20.18
C ASP A 132 9.00 3.75 -18.69
N LEU A 133 9.49 2.65 -18.16
CA LEU A 133 9.99 2.59 -16.80
C LEU A 133 11.25 3.44 -16.60
N ASP A 134 12.07 3.65 -17.63
CA ASP A 134 13.30 4.44 -17.48
C ASP A 134 12.99 5.89 -17.15
N ILE A 135 11.95 6.45 -17.74
CA ILE A 135 11.46 7.79 -17.39
C ILE A 135 10.99 7.82 -15.94
N PHE A 136 10.12 6.89 -15.55
CA PHE A 136 9.65 6.83 -14.16
C PHE A 136 10.80 6.65 -13.17
N TRP A 137 11.76 5.78 -13.48
CA TRP A 137 12.92 5.55 -12.63
C TRP A 137 13.79 6.81 -12.46
N LYS A 138 14.01 7.57 -13.52
CA LYS A 138 14.72 8.86 -13.45
C LYS A 138 14.01 9.85 -12.53
N LEU A 139 12.68 9.98 -12.65
CA LEU A 139 11.85 10.81 -11.78
C LEU A 139 11.88 10.31 -10.33
N MET A 140 11.83 9.00 -10.11
CA MET A 140 11.89 8.39 -8.78
C MET A 140 13.23 8.68 -8.09
N LYS A 141 14.34 8.59 -8.80
CA LYS A 141 15.67 8.96 -8.25
C LYS A 141 15.71 10.42 -7.82
N LYS A 142 15.18 11.35 -8.62
CA LYS A 142 15.08 12.77 -8.26
C LYS A 142 14.23 12.96 -6.99
N THR A 143 13.07 12.30 -6.94
CA THR A 143 12.16 12.35 -5.79
C THR A 143 12.81 11.79 -4.53
N ALA A 144 13.45 10.62 -4.60
CA ALA A 144 14.12 9.98 -3.47
C ALA A 144 15.27 10.85 -2.92
N LYS A 145 16.06 11.47 -3.81
CA LYS A 145 17.14 12.40 -3.42
C LYS A 145 16.58 13.63 -2.70
N ARG A 146 15.50 14.23 -3.21
CA ARG A 146 14.84 15.41 -2.61
C ARG A 146 14.29 15.09 -1.22
N ASP A 147 13.55 13.99 -1.10
CA ASP A 147 12.80 13.64 0.10
C ASP A 147 13.62 12.77 1.07
N LYS A 148 14.90 12.53 0.75
CA LYS A 148 15.89 11.82 1.58
C LYS A 148 15.44 10.43 2.01
N PHE A 149 14.85 9.66 1.08
CA PHE A 149 14.50 8.26 1.32
C PHE A 149 15.21 7.33 0.31
N SER A 150 15.31 6.04 0.65
CA SER A 150 15.81 5.01 -0.28
C SER A 150 14.66 4.46 -1.10
N SER A 151 14.68 4.70 -2.42
CA SER A 151 13.75 4.06 -3.34
C SER A 151 14.10 2.58 -3.50
N HIS A 152 13.14 1.78 -3.98
CA HIS A 152 13.44 0.44 -4.45
C HIS A 152 14.38 0.47 -5.66
N SER A 153 14.98 -0.66 -6.01
CA SER A 153 15.81 -0.76 -7.21
C SER A 153 14.96 -0.72 -8.49
N LYS A 154 15.59 -0.46 -9.64
CA LYS A 154 14.89 -0.47 -10.93
C LYS A 154 14.26 -1.82 -11.22
N GLU A 155 14.96 -2.91 -10.90
CA GLU A 155 14.51 -4.28 -11.08
C GLU A 155 13.26 -4.60 -10.25
N TYR A 156 13.07 -3.95 -9.09
CA TYR A 156 11.83 -4.07 -8.32
C TYR A 156 10.64 -3.51 -9.12
N TYR A 157 10.79 -2.32 -9.72
CA TYR A 157 9.70 -1.71 -10.50
C TYR A 157 9.46 -2.46 -11.81
N GLU A 158 10.49 -3.00 -12.45
CA GLU A 158 10.36 -3.89 -13.61
C GLU A 158 9.55 -5.13 -13.26
N LYS A 159 9.90 -5.80 -12.17
CA LYS A 159 9.16 -6.97 -11.69
C LYS A 159 7.72 -6.60 -11.33
N LEU A 160 7.50 -5.45 -10.68
CA LEU A 160 6.16 -4.99 -10.31
C LEU A 160 5.27 -4.77 -11.53
N LEU A 161 5.79 -4.14 -12.59
CA LEU A 161 5.04 -3.87 -13.81
C LEU A 161 4.83 -5.12 -14.66
N ASN A 162 5.82 -6.02 -14.73
CA ASN A 162 5.77 -7.21 -15.58
C ASN A 162 5.06 -8.39 -14.91
N PHE A 163 5.18 -8.55 -13.57
CA PHE A 163 4.64 -9.71 -12.86
C PHE A 163 3.12 -9.85 -13.00
N PHE A 164 2.42 -8.73 -13.09
CA PHE A 164 0.95 -8.69 -13.20
C PHE A 164 0.46 -8.41 -14.63
N SER A 165 1.35 -8.37 -15.64
CA SER A 165 0.96 -8.08 -17.02
C SER A 165 -0.04 -9.08 -17.56
N ASP A 166 0.13 -10.36 -17.21
CA ASP A 166 -0.67 -11.48 -17.72
C ASP A 166 -1.76 -11.94 -16.73
N SER A 167 -1.87 -11.29 -15.56
CA SER A 167 -2.92 -11.61 -14.57
C SER A 167 -4.24 -10.97 -14.98
N SER A 168 -5.33 -11.75 -14.92
CA SER A 168 -6.68 -11.22 -15.09
C SER A 168 -7.17 -10.46 -13.85
N GLU A 169 -6.71 -10.84 -12.65
CA GLU A 169 -7.21 -10.31 -11.38
C GLU A 169 -6.44 -9.10 -10.87
N ILE A 170 -5.11 -9.05 -11.12
CA ILE A 170 -4.24 -7.97 -10.66
C ILE A 170 -3.53 -7.38 -11.86
N LYS A 171 -3.60 -6.08 -12.03
CA LYS A 171 -2.92 -5.36 -13.10
C LYS A 171 -2.15 -4.18 -12.54
N THR A 172 -1.05 -3.82 -13.17
CA THR A 172 -0.34 -2.56 -12.90
C THR A 172 -0.39 -1.67 -14.12
N ARG A 173 -0.39 -0.36 -13.88
CA ARG A 173 -0.34 0.67 -14.91
C ARG A 173 0.63 1.76 -14.48
N LEU A 174 1.45 2.19 -15.40
CA LEU A 174 2.27 3.39 -15.26
C LEU A 174 1.58 4.53 -15.98
N PHE A 175 1.46 5.67 -15.33
CA PHE A 175 1.03 6.94 -15.91
C PHE A 175 2.16 7.95 -15.79
N LEU A 176 2.40 8.70 -16.86
CA LEU A 176 3.37 9.78 -16.90
C LEU A 176 2.69 11.11 -17.27
N ALA A 177 3.13 12.16 -16.64
CA ALA A 177 2.72 13.53 -16.93
C ALA A 177 3.87 14.26 -17.63
N TYR A 178 3.56 14.96 -18.71
CA TYR A 178 4.50 15.68 -19.58
C TYR A 178 4.14 17.16 -19.65
N HIS A 179 5.15 17.98 -19.78
CA HIS A 179 5.04 19.37 -20.16
C HIS A 179 6.07 19.66 -21.26
N GLN A 180 5.61 20.12 -22.44
CA GLN A 180 6.49 20.36 -23.60
C GLN A 180 7.41 19.14 -23.88
N ASP A 181 6.81 17.95 -23.96
CA ASP A 181 7.48 16.65 -24.18
C ASP A 181 8.45 16.22 -23.06
N GLN A 182 8.63 17.04 -22.03
CA GLN A 182 9.46 16.71 -20.88
C GLN A 182 8.63 15.99 -19.80
N PRO A 183 9.05 14.80 -19.34
CA PRO A 183 8.37 14.09 -18.25
C PRO A 183 8.60 14.82 -16.91
N VAL A 184 7.52 15.20 -16.24
CA VAL A 184 7.55 16.01 -15.00
C VAL A 184 6.96 15.29 -13.80
N ALA A 185 6.12 14.28 -13.99
CA ALA A 185 5.61 13.43 -12.91
C ALA A 185 5.24 12.04 -13.43
N GLY A 186 5.13 11.07 -12.52
CA GLY A 186 4.68 9.73 -12.86
C GLY A 186 4.13 8.99 -11.63
N LEU A 187 3.24 8.04 -11.86
CA LEU A 187 2.75 7.15 -10.82
C LEU A 187 2.56 5.72 -11.33
N ILE A 188 2.75 4.77 -10.44
CA ILE A 188 2.40 3.37 -10.64
C ILE A 188 1.12 3.08 -9.86
N LEU A 189 0.11 2.63 -10.61
CA LEU A 189 -1.20 2.22 -10.14
C LEU A 189 -1.29 0.70 -10.15
N LEU A 190 -1.80 0.11 -9.06
CA LEU A 190 -2.18 -1.30 -9.02
C LEU A 190 -3.70 -1.39 -9.03
N LEU A 191 -4.23 -2.29 -9.83
CA LEU A 191 -5.66 -2.57 -10.00
C LEU A 191 -5.92 -3.96 -9.42
N TYR A 192 -6.80 -4.04 -8.43
CA TYR A 192 -7.21 -5.30 -7.83
C TYR A 192 -8.65 -5.24 -7.32
N GLY A 193 -9.48 -6.20 -7.69
CA GLY A 193 -10.91 -6.18 -7.41
C GLY A 193 -11.54 -4.89 -7.95
N GLU A 194 -12.25 -4.17 -7.10
CA GLU A 194 -12.93 -2.90 -7.44
C GLU A 194 -12.11 -1.66 -7.04
N THR A 195 -10.83 -1.82 -6.75
CA THR A 195 -10.00 -0.74 -6.21
C THR A 195 -8.73 -0.52 -7.03
N GLY A 196 -8.48 0.73 -7.39
CA GLY A 196 -7.17 1.19 -7.83
C GLY A 196 -6.32 1.63 -6.62
N TYR A 197 -5.06 1.23 -6.57
CA TYR A 197 -4.13 1.57 -5.48
C TYR A 197 -2.97 2.40 -5.99
N TYR A 198 -2.76 3.57 -5.42
CA TYR A 198 -1.59 4.41 -5.68
C TYR A 198 -0.37 3.85 -4.95
N LEU A 199 0.46 3.07 -5.63
CA LEU A 199 1.61 2.42 -5.01
C LEU A 199 2.84 3.33 -4.93
N HIS A 200 3.21 3.93 -6.05
CA HIS A 200 4.42 4.75 -6.15
C HIS A 200 4.16 6.00 -6.95
N GLY A 201 4.71 7.12 -6.52
CA GLY A 201 4.67 8.37 -7.25
C GLY A 201 6.00 9.09 -7.23
N ALA A 202 6.30 9.77 -8.33
CA ALA A 202 7.50 10.54 -8.50
C ALA A 202 7.20 11.86 -9.20
N SER A 203 7.98 12.90 -8.91
CA SER A 203 7.85 14.19 -9.57
C SER A 203 9.16 14.93 -9.63
N ASP A 204 9.36 15.69 -10.69
CA ASP A 204 10.47 16.62 -10.83
C ASP A 204 10.15 17.91 -10.07
N TYR A 205 10.93 18.20 -9.03
CA TYR A 205 10.73 19.38 -8.19
C TYR A 205 11.00 20.69 -8.91
N ASP A 206 11.89 20.68 -9.90
CA ASP A 206 12.20 21.86 -10.69
C ASP A 206 10.97 22.37 -11.46
N HIS A 207 10.05 21.47 -11.76
CA HIS A 207 8.76 21.71 -12.42
C HIS A 207 7.57 21.79 -11.45
N ARG A 208 7.78 21.98 -10.14
CA ARG A 208 6.70 21.97 -9.13
C ARG A 208 5.60 22.99 -9.37
N SER A 209 5.93 24.14 -10.00
CA SER A 209 4.95 25.19 -10.33
C SER A 209 3.87 24.73 -11.32
N LEU A 210 4.15 23.70 -12.13
CA LEU A 210 3.20 23.11 -13.06
C LEU A 210 2.09 22.32 -12.38
N MET A 211 2.20 22.01 -11.10
CA MET A 211 1.24 21.21 -10.32
C MET A 211 0.89 19.86 -10.96
N ALA A 212 1.77 19.30 -11.78
CA ALA A 212 1.57 18.09 -12.57
C ALA A 212 1.06 16.87 -11.76
N PRO A 213 1.51 16.60 -10.52
CA PRO A 213 0.96 15.52 -9.71
C PRO A 213 -0.54 15.59 -9.46
N TYR A 214 -1.13 16.79 -9.42
CA TYR A 214 -2.57 16.97 -9.24
C TYR A 214 -3.34 16.55 -10.49
N LEU A 215 -2.94 16.98 -11.67
CA LEU A 215 -3.58 16.55 -12.91
C LEU A 215 -3.35 15.05 -13.16
N LEU A 216 -2.18 14.53 -12.82
CA LEU A 216 -1.87 13.10 -12.92
C LEU A 216 -2.85 12.25 -12.09
N HIS A 217 -3.11 12.60 -10.83
CA HIS A 217 -4.09 11.89 -10.01
C HIS A 217 -5.53 12.09 -10.51
N TRP A 218 -5.88 13.29 -10.97
CA TRP A 218 -7.21 13.55 -11.56
C TRP A 218 -7.46 12.69 -12.80
N SER A 219 -6.47 12.59 -13.67
CA SER A 219 -6.53 11.72 -14.86
C SER A 219 -6.67 10.24 -14.49
N VAL A 220 -5.99 9.81 -13.41
CA VAL A 220 -6.14 8.43 -12.89
C VAL A 220 -7.53 8.20 -12.29
N ILE A 221 -8.11 9.18 -11.58
CA ILE A 221 -9.50 9.10 -11.09
C ILE A 221 -10.46 8.89 -12.26
N ASN A 222 -10.34 9.69 -13.32
CA ASN A 222 -11.19 9.59 -14.53
C ASN A 222 -10.97 8.26 -15.25
N PHE A 223 -9.73 7.78 -15.36
CA PHE A 223 -9.42 6.45 -15.88
C PHE A 223 -10.11 5.36 -15.08
N LEU A 224 -9.99 5.37 -13.74
CA LEU A 224 -10.58 4.38 -12.87
C LEU A 224 -12.11 4.36 -12.96
N LYS A 225 -12.76 5.53 -13.03
CA LYS A 225 -14.21 5.65 -13.23
C LYS A 225 -14.65 5.05 -14.58
N LYS A 226 -13.91 5.34 -15.65
CA LYS A 226 -14.19 4.79 -16.99
C LYS A 226 -14.04 3.27 -17.04
N GLU A 227 -13.11 2.71 -16.26
CA GLU A 227 -12.89 1.27 -16.12
C GLU A 227 -13.80 0.61 -15.05
N ASN A 228 -14.79 1.34 -14.51
CA ASN A 228 -15.76 0.89 -13.51
C ASN A 228 -15.15 0.44 -12.17
N PHE A 229 -14.07 1.06 -11.72
CA PHE A 229 -13.56 0.89 -10.38
C PHE A 229 -14.37 1.72 -9.37
N ASN A 230 -14.67 1.13 -8.22
CA ASN A 230 -15.48 1.76 -7.18
C ASN A 230 -14.65 2.63 -6.21
N ASN A 231 -13.35 2.34 -6.07
CA ASN A 231 -12.49 2.98 -5.09
C ASN A 231 -11.12 3.36 -5.69
N TYR A 232 -10.57 4.48 -5.20
CA TYR A 232 -9.17 4.81 -5.37
C TYR A 232 -8.50 4.96 -4.01
N ASP A 233 -7.65 4.02 -3.64
CA ASP A 233 -6.88 4.04 -2.41
C ASP A 233 -5.56 4.79 -2.65
N LEU A 234 -5.42 5.95 -2.03
CA LEU A 234 -4.21 6.77 -2.13
C LEU A 234 -3.05 6.22 -1.30
N TRP A 235 -3.24 5.05 -0.66
CA TRP A 235 -2.26 4.41 0.20
C TRP A 235 -1.89 5.27 1.42
N GLY A 236 -0.88 4.82 2.15
CA GLY A 236 -0.52 5.31 3.45
C GLY A 236 -0.41 6.82 3.64
N ILE A 237 -0.93 7.29 4.77
CA ILE A 237 -0.70 8.61 5.33
C ILE A 237 -0.09 8.50 6.72
N ASP A 238 0.84 9.39 7.02
CA ASP A 238 1.42 9.59 8.35
C ASP A 238 1.86 11.06 8.44
N ALA A 239 1.08 11.86 9.15
CA ALA A 239 1.33 13.31 9.26
C ALA A 239 2.61 13.65 10.04
N CYS A 240 3.09 12.73 10.88
CA CYS A 240 4.33 12.91 11.64
C CYS A 240 5.55 12.59 10.77
N ARG A 241 5.51 11.48 10.02
CA ARG A 241 6.64 11.03 9.19
C ARG A 241 6.68 11.73 7.84
N TRP A 242 5.51 11.92 7.21
CA TRP A 242 5.38 12.45 5.84
C TRP A 242 4.32 13.56 5.77
N PRO A 243 4.55 14.72 6.42
CA PRO A 243 3.54 15.77 6.52
C PRO A 243 3.12 16.33 5.15
N GLY A 244 4.07 16.48 4.22
CA GLY A 244 3.80 16.97 2.86
C GLY A 244 2.95 16.00 2.04
N VAL A 245 3.33 14.73 2.02
CA VAL A 245 2.60 13.66 1.30
C VAL A 245 1.21 13.44 1.92
N SER A 246 1.13 13.46 3.25
CA SER A 246 -0.15 13.30 3.96
C SER A 246 -1.11 14.46 3.66
N ARG A 247 -0.61 15.70 3.66
CA ARG A 247 -1.40 16.88 3.27
C ARG A 247 -1.90 16.81 1.84
N PHE A 248 -1.02 16.38 0.92
CA PHE A 248 -1.38 16.17 -0.49
C PHE A 248 -2.53 15.17 -0.62
N LYS A 249 -2.40 13.98 0.03
CA LYS A 249 -3.42 12.93 -0.04
C LYS A 249 -4.74 13.34 0.63
N LEU A 250 -4.68 13.97 1.81
CA LEU A 250 -5.86 14.49 2.50
C LEU A 250 -6.63 15.53 1.68
N GLY A 251 -5.92 16.29 0.85
CA GLY A 251 -6.52 17.30 -0.02
C GLY A 251 -7.51 16.73 -1.06
N TRP A 252 -7.51 15.45 -1.32
CA TRP A 252 -8.42 14.79 -2.28
C TRP A 252 -9.83 14.53 -1.73
N GLY A 253 -10.07 14.69 -0.40
CA GLY A 253 -11.42 14.65 0.18
C GLY A 253 -11.99 13.25 0.37
N GLY A 254 -11.17 12.21 0.30
CA GLY A 254 -11.59 10.83 0.55
C GLY A 254 -11.83 10.53 2.04
N ARG A 255 -12.39 9.36 2.32
CA ARG A 255 -12.52 8.84 3.68
C ARG A 255 -11.21 8.28 4.20
N THR A 256 -10.84 8.61 5.42
CA THR A 256 -9.73 7.95 6.12
C THR A 256 -10.15 6.56 6.57
N ARG A 257 -9.34 5.55 6.26
CA ARG A 257 -9.44 4.22 6.84
C ARG A 257 -8.24 4.00 7.75
N GLU A 258 -8.53 3.61 8.98
CA GLU A 258 -7.53 3.26 9.99
C GLU A 258 -7.53 1.74 10.18
N TYR A 259 -6.35 1.14 10.23
CA TYR A 259 -6.17 -0.29 10.44
C TYR A 259 -5.83 -0.58 11.90
N PRO A 260 -6.11 -1.79 12.41
CA PRO A 260 -5.81 -2.15 13.81
C PRO A 260 -4.33 -2.08 14.18
N GLY A 261 -3.45 -2.01 13.17
CA GLY A 261 -2.01 -2.00 13.31
C GLY A 261 -1.39 -3.39 13.34
N THR A 262 -0.15 -3.45 13.75
CA THR A 262 0.69 -4.66 13.70
C THR A 262 0.64 -5.44 15.00
N PHE A 263 0.62 -6.78 14.89
CA PHE A 263 0.65 -7.70 16.02
C PHE A 263 1.75 -8.73 15.84
N ASP A 264 2.46 -9.05 16.91
CA ASP A 264 3.54 -10.04 16.95
C ASP A 264 3.18 -11.22 17.87
N LEU A 265 3.34 -12.46 17.36
CA LEU A 265 3.36 -13.67 18.18
C LEU A 265 4.80 -14.18 18.30
N THR A 266 5.35 -14.18 19.50
CA THR A 266 6.69 -14.72 19.77
C THR A 266 6.64 -16.24 19.73
N THR A 267 7.49 -16.87 18.90
CA THR A 267 7.66 -18.32 18.80
C THR A 267 8.94 -18.80 19.47
N SER A 268 9.97 -17.93 19.57
CA SER A 268 11.20 -18.17 20.32
C SER A 268 11.60 -16.91 21.08
N TRP A 269 11.42 -16.94 22.42
CA TRP A 269 11.56 -15.74 23.25
C TRP A 269 12.98 -15.15 23.20
N TRP A 270 14.01 -15.97 23.41
CA TRP A 270 15.41 -15.51 23.42
C TRP A 270 15.83 -14.86 22.10
N TRP A 271 15.54 -15.53 20.98
CA TRP A 271 15.86 -15.01 19.65
C TRP A 271 15.07 -13.75 19.30
N HIS A 272 13.81 -13.65 19.74
CA HIS A 272 13.00 -12.46 19.50
C HIS A 272 13.51 -11.28 20.32
N GLN A 273 13.99 -11.47 21.57
CA GLN A 273 14.62 -10.40 22.35
C GLN A 273 15.95 -9.96 21.69
N ALA A 274 16.80 -10.89 21.28
CA ALA A 274 18.04 -10.58 20.55
C ALA A 274 17.77 -9.76 19.28
N TYR A 275 16.74 -10.13 18.50
CA TYR A 275 16.30 -9.37 17.32
C TYR A 275 15.84 -7.95 17.69
N LYS A 276 15.06 -7.79 18.77
CA LYS A 276 14.61 -6.45 19.21
C LYS A 276 15.77 -5.55 19.62
N ILE A 277 16.77 -6.11 20.29
CA ILE A 277 17.97 -5.38 20.72
C ILE A 277 18.78 -4.97 19.47
N SER A 278 19.05 -5.91 18.56
CA SER A 278 19.80 -5.58 17.32
C SER A 278 19.16 -4.46 16.50
N LYS A 279 17.82 -4.43 16.41
CA LYS A 279 17.05 -3.38 15.70
C LYS A 279 17.00 -2.03 16.44
N LYS A 280 17.50 -1.94 17.65
CA LYS A 280 17.67 -0.66 18.38
C LYS A 280 19.08 -0.09 18.21
N LEU A 281 20.04 -0.95 17.87
CA LEU A 281 21.46 -0.58 17.70
C LEU A 281 21.78 -0.19 16.26
N PHE A 282 20.95 -0.57 15.32
CA PHE A 282 21.02 -0.23 13.89
C PHE A 282 19.67 0.35 13.42
#